data_da60784f89f6b9248cad5b68ae5b8d5a
#
_entry.id   da60784f89f6b9248cad5b68ae5b8d5a
#
_cell.length_a   1.000
_cell.length_b   1.000
_cell.length_c   1.000
_cell.angle_alpha   90.00
_cell.angle_beta   90.00
_cell.angle_gamma   90.00
#
_symmetry.space_group_name_H-M   'P 1'
#
loop_
_entity.id
_entity.type
_entity.pdbx_description
1 polymer ?
#
loop_
_entity_poly.entity_id
_entity_poly.type
_entity_poly.pdbx_seq_one_letter_code
_entity_poly.pdbx_strand_id
1 'polypeptide(L)'
;MALSIGPLRVDPPVVLAPMAGVTNSAFRTLCRSFGAGLYVSEMVSARALVEHSERTHRMLTFGPDEDVRSIQLYGVDPDVVARAVDILLDVGVDHIDLNMGCPVPKVTKLGGGAALPMHRVLFTDLVRAAVAKAGSVPVTVKMRIGVDADSVTYLDAGRIAAAEGAAAVALHARTAEQLYSGQADWSAIAHLKSVVTDIPVLGNGDIWVGEDGISMMRETGCDGVVVGRGCLGKPWLFRDLVDACAGRTPQPPPRLAGVVDVMRRHVRLLVDWAGDEFLGVRDFRKHVSWYLTGYPVGGRARRDLAQTSSLAELDDMLEEMLDRVGRDTELPAGSERIARGHTHGPRRVTLPAGWRESALDPTPPPAEADALVSGG
;
A
#
# COMPACT_ATOMS: atom_id res chain seq x y z
N MET A 1 -21.37 -6.14 2.15
CA MET A 1 -21.37 -4.65 2.24
C MET A 1 -20.51 -4.13 1.10
N ALA A 2 -21.01 -3.18 0.31
CA ALA A 2 -20.21 -2.55 -0.74
C ALA A 2 -19.82 -1.16 -0.29
N LEU A 3 -18.59 -0.74 -0.58
CA LEU A 3 -18.05 0.59 -0.35
C LEU A 3 -18.20 1.40 -1.64
N SER A 4 -18.62 2.66 -1.55
CA SER A 4 -18.61 3.60 -2.67
C SER A 4 -17.50 4.63 -2.48
N ILE A 5 -16.59 4.74 -3.44
CA ILE A 5 -15.54 5.77 -3.51
C ILE A 5 -15.86 6.63 -4.73
N GLY A 6 -16.61 7.72 -4.53
CA GLY A 6 -17.22 8.43 -5.63
C GLY A 6 -18.09 7.48 -6.49
N PRO A 7 -17.85 7.41 -7.80
CA PRO A 7 -18.60 6.50 -8.70
C PRO A 7 -18.13 5.04 -8.61
N LEU A 8 -16.98 4.76 -7.98
CA LEU A 8 -16.45 3.41 -7.89
C LEU A 8 -17.17 2.60 -6.82
N ARG A 9 -17.63 1.40 -7.20
CA ARG A 9 -18.14 0.40 -6.27
C ARG A 9 -17.04 -0.61 -5.94
N VAL A 10 -16.65 -0.66 -4.67
CA VAL A 10 -15.64 -1.59 -4.14
C VAL A 10 -16.34 -2.66 -3.31
N ASP A 11 -16.38 -3.90 -3.81
CA ASP A 11 -17.08 -5.01 -3.19
C ASP A 11 -16.23 -6.30 -3.27
N PRO A 12 -15.79 -6.84 -2.15
CA PRO A 12 -15.95 -6.37 -0.77
C PRO A 12 -15.20 -5.07 -0.50
N PRO A 13 -15.45 -4.39 0.66
CA PRO A 13 -14.84 -3.12 1.02
C PRO A 13 -13.37 -3.29 1.48
N VAL A 14 -12.56 -3.89 0.60
CA VAL A 14 -11.16 -4.25 0.85
C VAL A 14 -10.28 -3.62 -0.22
N VAL A 15 -9.22 -2.95 0.21
CA VAL A 15 -8.27 -2.25 -0.66
C VAL A 15 -6.85 -2.79 -0.42
N LEU A 16 -6.11 -3.08 -1.49
CA LEU A 16 -4.67 -3.33 -1.40
C LEU A 16 -3.95 -1.99 -1.17
N ALA A 17 -3.19 -1.89 -0.08
CA ALA A 17 -2.39 -0.72 0.23
C ALA A 17 -1.26 -0.51 -0.80
N PRO A 18 -0.97 0.74 -1.18
CA PRO A 18 0.24 1.08 -1.92
C PRO A 18 1.49 0.75 -1.10
N MET A 19 2.38 -0.04 -1.66
CA MET A 19 3.64 -0.45 -1.03
C MET A 19 4.79 -0.33 -2.04
N ALA A 20 5.69 0.64 -1.82
CA ALA A 20 6.83 0.89 -2.69
C ALA A 20 7.71 -0.37 -2.85
N GLY A 21 8.05 -0.68 -4.11
CA GLY A 21 8.80 -1.87 -4.48
C GLY A 21 8.00 -3.18 -4.36
N VAL A 22 6.69 -3.14 -4.16
CA VAL A 22 5.85 -4.34 -3.98
C VAL A 22 4.61 -4.34 -4.86
N THR A 23 3.80 -3.28 -4.81
CA THR A 23 2.50 -3.26 -5.49
C THR A 23 2.60 -2.84 -6.96
N ASN A 24 3.62 -3.37 -7.67
CA ASN A 24 3.70 -3.34 -9.12
C ASN A 24 2.54 -4.13 -9.77
N SER A 25 2.39 -4.04 -11.08
CA SER A 25 1.31 -4.72 -11.81
C SER A 25 1.28 -6.23 -11.55
N ALA A 26 2.45 -6.89 -11.49
CA ALA A 26 2.55 -8.33 -11.22
C ALA A 26 1.94 -8.73 -9.87
N PHE A 27 2.27 -8.00 -8.81
CA PHE A 27 1.74 -8.28 -7.47
C PHE A 27 0.24 -7.94 -7.37
N ARG A 28 -0.22 -6.86 -7.99
CA ARG A 28 -1.65 -6.52 -8.06
C ARG A 28 -2.44 -7.61 -8.78
N THR A 29 -1.97 -8.06 -9.96
CA THR A 29 -2.56 -9.18 -10.70
C THR A 29 -2.63 -10.45 -9.85
N LEU A 30 -1.57 -10.79 -9.12
CA LEU A 30 -1.56 -11.94 -8.22
C LEU A 30 -2.62 -11.79 -7.12
N CYS A 31 -2.66 -10.65 -6.43
CA CYS A 31 -3.63 -10.41 -5.36
C CYS A 31 -5.08 -10.43 -5.85
N ARG A 32 -5.36 -9.82 -7.02
CA ARG A 32 -6.68 -9.85 -7.68
C ARG A 32 -7.20 -11.25 -7.92
N SER A 33 -6.33 -12.17 -8.28
CA SER A 33 -6.75 -13.56 -8.52
C SER A 33 -7.27 -14.28 -7.27
N PHE A 34 -7.10 -13.69 -6.11
CA PHE A 34 -7.69 -14.14 -4.84
C PHE A 34 -8.93 -13.34 -4.43
N GLY A 35 -9.31 -12.31 -5.18
CA GLY A 35 -10.58 -11.59 -5.02
C GLY A 35 -10.54 -10.46 -4.00
N ALA A 36 -9.98 -9.33 -4.36
CA ALA A 36 -10.12 -8.08 -3.60
C ALA A 36 -11.01 -7.07 -4.34
N GLY A 37 -11.34 -5.95 -3.68
CA GLY A 37 -12.15 -4.91 -4.25
C GLY A 37 -11.37 -3.88 -5.07
N LEU A 38 -10.32 -3.24 -4.50
CA LEU A 38 -9.52 -2.20 -5.16
C LEU A 38 -8.02 -2.43 -4.94
N TYR A 39 -7.22 -2.21 -5.97
CA TYR A 39 -5.76 -2.43 -5.96
C TYR A 39 -5.02 -1.16 -6.30
N VAL A 40 -4.40 -0.54 -5.29
CA VAL A 40 -3.63 0.69 -5.50
C VAL A 40 -2.20 0.36 -5.90
N SER A 41 -1.65 1.09 -6.87
CA SER A 41 -0.27 0.95 -7.33
C SER A 41 0.75 1.36 -6.27
N GLU A 42 2.03 1.16 -6.59
CA GLU A 42 3.11 1.84 -5.88
C GLU A 42 2.98 3.36 -6.00
N MET A 43 3.64 4.06 -5.09
CA MET A 43 3.73 5.52 -5.08
C MET A 43 4.50 6.04 -6.30
N VAL A 44 3.82 6.83 -7.14
CA VAL A 44 4.37 7.51 -8.33
C VAL A 44 4.67 8.96 -7.98
N SER A 45 5.87 9.44 -8.28
CA SER A 45 6.22 10.85 -8.10
C SER A 45 5.55 11.72 -9.16
N ALA A 46 4.79 12.73 -8.73
CA ALA A 46 4.15 13.69 -9.61
C ALA A 46 5.17 14.42 -10.48
N ARG A 47 6.27 14.89 -9.89
CA ARG A 47 7.34 15.59 -10.63
C ARG A 47 8.02 14.68 -11.64
N ALA A 48 8.42 13.47 -11.24
CA ALA A 48 9.06 12.53 -12.17
C ALA A 48 8.12 12.13 -13.31
N LEU A 49 6.81 12.11 -13.08
CA LEU A 49 5.82 11.88 -14.12
C LEU A 49 5.75 13.06 -15.10
N VAL A 50 5.67 14.28 -14.58
CA VAL A 50 5.65 15.52 -15.39
C VAL A 50 6.97 15.74 -16.18
N GLU A 51 8.09 15.27 -15.63
CA GLU A 51 9.41 15.31 -16.28
C GLU A 51 9.67 14.12 -17.21
N HIS A 52 8.65 13.31 -17.49
CA HIS A 52 8.69 12.18 -18.42
C HIS A 52 9.75 11.11 -18.10
N SER A 53 9.98 10.81 -16.81
CA SER A 53 10.85 9.72 -16.38
C SER A 53 10.36 8.39 -16.93
N GLU A 54 11.16 7.70 -17.75
CA GLU A 54 10.83 6.36 -18.30
C GLU A 54 10.52 5.34 -17.21
N ARG A 55 11.25 5.40 -16.09
CA ARG A 55 10.99 4.53 -14.94
C ARG A 55 9.62 4.77 -14.36
N THR A 56 9.23 6.04 -14.22
CA THR A 56 7.92 6.43 -13.68
C THR A 56 6.79 6.01 -14.62
N HIS A 57 6.98 6.16 -15.94
CA HIS A 57 5.99 5.69 -16.92
C HIS A 57 5.80 4.17 -16.88
N ARG A 58 6.86 3.38 -16.65
CA ARG A 58 6.71 1.93 -16.44
C ARG A 58 5.88 1.56 -15.21
N MET A 59 5.82 2.43 -14.18
CA MET A 59 4.97 2.21 -13.01
C MET A 59 3.48 2.41 -13.31
N LEU A 60 3.13 3.05 -14.42
CA LEU A 60 1.76 3.22 -14.90
C LEU A 60 1.26 2.02 -15.73
N THR A 61 1.94 0.88 -15.68
CA THR A 61 1.47 -0.33 -16.36
C THR A 61 0.38 -1.02 -15.55
N PHE A 62 -0.63 -1.47 -16.28
CA PHE A 62 -1.77 -2.22 -15.73
C PHE A 62 -1.82 -3.61 -16.34
N GLY A 63 -2.27 -4.59 -15.57
CA GLY A 63 -2.52 -5.93 -16.07
C GLY A 63 -3.71 -5.94 -17.05
N PRO A 64 -3.77 -6.93 -17.97
CA PRO A 64 -4.86 -7.00 -18.96
C PRO A 64 -6.25 -7.12 -18.31
N ASP A 65 -6.31 -7.71 -17.12
CA ASP A 65 -7.55 -7.92 -16.35
C ASP A 65 -7.75 -6.86 -15.26
N GLU A 66 -7.01 -5.76 -15.29
CA GLU A 66 -7.09 -4.69 -14.27
C GLU A 66 -8.19 -3.70 -14.66
N ASP A 67 -9.47 -4.05 -14.32
CA ASP A 67 -10.66 -3.28 -14.69
C ASP A 67 -10.72 -1.89 -14.06
N VAL A 68 -10.14 -1.71 -12.87
CA VAL A 68 -10.01 -0.43 -12.17
C VAL A 68 -8.54 -0.07 -12.06
N ARG A 69 -8.14 0.96 -12.79
CA ARG A 69 -6.77 1.48 -12.82
C ARG A 69 -6.57 2.50 -11.73
N SER A 70 -5.91 2.08 -10.65
CA SER A 70 -5.72 2.88 -9.44
C SER A 70 -4.24 3.22 -9.24
N ILE A 71 -3.92 4.51 -9.20
CA ILE A 71 -2.55 5.02 -9.02
C ILE A 71 -2.46 5.81 -7.72
N GLN A 72 -1.41 5.52 -6.91
CA GLN A 72 -1.05 6.42 -5.83
C GLN A 72 -0.04 7.46 -6.32
N LEU A 73 -0.40 8.74 -6.18
CA LEU A 73 0.43 9.88 -6.55
C LEU A 73 1.09 10.47 -5.30
N TYR A 74 2.37 10.79 -5.39
CA TYR A 74 3.12 11.53 -4.41
C TYR A 74 3.56 12.88 -5.00
N GLY A 75 3.33 13.96 -4.27
CA GLY A 75 3.77 15.30 -4.64
C GLY A 75 3.67 16.25 -3.45
N VAL A 76 4.40 17.36 -3.52
CA VAL A 76 4.41 18.42 -2.50
C VAL A 76 4.05 19.80 -3.08
N ASP A 77 3.94 19.89 -4.40
CA ASP A 77 3.63 21.11 -5.14
C ASP A 77 2.27 20.96 -5.83
N PRO A 78 1.27 21.78 -5.49
CA PRO A 78 -0.09 21.70 -6.06
C PRO A 78 -0.14 21.79 -7.57
N ASP A 79 0.68 22.66 -8.21
CA ASP A 79 0.71 22.83 -9.66
C ASP A 79 1.30 21.61 -10.36
N VAL A 80 2.34 21.02 -9.78
CA VAL A 80 2.96 19.80 -10.29
C VAL A 80 2.01 18.62 -10.16
N VAL A 81 1.30 18.51 -9.01
CA VAL A 81 0.28 17.47 -8.79
C VAL A 81 -0.86 17.61 -9.81
N ALA A 82 -1.37 18.83 -10.06
CA ALA A 82 -2.42 19.03 -11.05
C ALA A 82 -1.99 18.57 -12.45
N ARG A 83 -0.76 18.91 -12.86
CA ARG A 83 -0.20 18.45 -14.15
C ARG A 83 -0.01 16.95 -14.22
N ALA A 84 0.41 16.33 -13.12
CA ALA A 84 0.53 14.88 -13.05
C ALA A 84 -0.85 14.19 -13.14
N VAL A 85 -1.89 14.77 -12.54
CA VAL A 85 -3.26 14.29 -12.67
C VAL A 85 -3.72 14.32 -14.14
N ASP A 86 -3.42 15.38 -14.92
CA ASP A 86 -3.73 15.41 -16.35
C ASP A 86 -3.13 14.21 -17.09
N ILE A 87 -1.84 13.93 -16.85
CA ILE A 87 -1.16 12.78 -17.48
C ILE A 87 -1.83 11.46 -17.08
N LEU A 88 -2.26 11.32 -15.81
CA LEU A 88 -2.97 10.11 -15.35
C LEU A 88 -4.34 9.95 -16.03
N LEU A 89 -5.06 11.05 -16.25
CA LEU A 89 -6.32 11.03 -17.00
C LEU A 89 -6.12 10.62 -18.46
N ASP A 90 -5.07 11.10 -19.12
CA ASP A 90 -4.72 10.70 -20.49
C ASP A 90 -4.38 9.20 -20.60
N VAL A 91 -3.80 8.61 -19.54
CA VAL A 91 -3.52 7.16 -19.44
C VAL A 91 -4.79 6.36 -19.17
N GLY A 92 -5.89 7.01 -18.77
CA GLY A 92 -7.17 6.37 -18.48
C GLY A 92 -7.19 5.72 -17.09
N VAL A 93 -6.74 6.46 -16.07
CA VAL A 93 -6.80 6.05 -14.66
C VAL A 93 -8.22 6.28 -14.13
N ASP A 94 -8.75 5.30 -13.37
CA ASP A 94 -10.11 5.32 -12.80
C ASP A 94 -10.14 5.80 -11.34
N HIS A 95 -8.98 5.84 -10.68
CA HIS A 95 -8.85 6.24 -9.28
C HIS A 95 -7.45 6.79 -9.00
N ILE A 96 -7.37 7.90 -8.27
CA ILE A 96 -6.12 8.52 -7.82
C ILE A 96 -6.09 8.57 -6.30
N ASP A 97 -5.03 8.04 -5.68
CA ASP A 97 -4.80 8.13 -4.23
C ASP A 97 -3.63 9.05 -3.93
N LEU A 98 -3.79 10.01 -3.03
CA LEU A 98 -2.72 10.93 -2.63
C LEU A 98 -1.96 10.38 -1.41
N ASN A 99 -0.63 10.29 -1.53
CA ASN A 99 0.23 9.80 -0.45
C ASN A 99 0.55 10.89 0.57
N MET A 100 -0.10 10.81 1.72
CA MET A 100 0.12 11.67 2.89
C MET A 100 0.57 10.86 4.12
N GLY A 101 1.19 9.70 3.89
CA GLY A 101 1.55 8.78 4.98
C GLY A 101 2.94 8.14 4.87
N CYS A 102 3.71 8.41 3.82
CA CYS A 102 5.06 7.84 3.68
C CYS A 102 5.99 8.34 4.79
N PRO A 103 6.56 7.45 5.64
CA PRO A 103 7.40 7.85 6.77
C PRO A 103 8.90 7.86 6.42
N VAL A 104 9.26 7.53 5.18
CA VAL A 104 10.66 7.34 4.79
C VAL A 104 11.45 8.65 4.91
N PRO A 105 12.64 8.66 5.54
CA PRO A 105 13.40 9.89 5.78
C PRO A 105 13.70 10.73 4.54
N LYS A 106 13.92 10.08 3.38
CA LYS A 106 14.15 10.80 2.11
C LYS A 106 12.91 11.60 1.66
N VAL A 107 11.72 11.26 2.16
CA VAL A 107 10.45 11.94 1.87
C VAL A 107 10.18 13.01 2.94
N THR A 108 10.20 12.62 4.21
CA THR A 108 9.80 13.49 5.31
C THR A 108 10.78 14.65 5.57
N LYS A 109 12.10 14.43 5.37
CA LYS A 109 13.11 15.50 5.49
C LYS A 109 12.93 16.65 4.48
N LEU A 110 12.12 16.41 3.45
CA LEU A 110 11.79 17.37 2.40
C LEU A 110 10.32 17.83 2.48
N GLY A 111 9.64 17.57 3.60
CA GLY A 111 8.30 18.06 3.87
C GLY A 111 7.16 17.24 3.25
N GLY A 112 7.46 16.12 2.60
CA GLY A 112 6.45 15.30 1.94
C GLY A 112 5.92 14.12 2.78
N GLY A 113 5.03 13.33 2.20
CA GLY A 113 4.42 12.18 2.85
C GLY A 113 3.74 12.53 4.17
N ALA A 114 4.11 11.84 5.26
CA ALA A 114 3.52 12.08 6.58
C ALA A 114 3.82 13.47 7.17
N ALA A 115 4.79 14.21 6.63
CA ALA A 115 5.13 15.55 7.08
C ALA A 115 4.19 16.63 6.48
N LEU A 116 3.66 16.40 5.26
CA LEU A 116 2.89 17.41 4.52
C LEU A 116 1.62 17.89 5.25
N PRO A 117 0.81 17.03 5.88
CA PRO A 117 -0.39 17.46 6.57
C PRO A 117 -0.16 18.39 7.78
N MET A 118 1.09 18.58 8.22
CA MET A 118 1.42 19.60 9.23
C MET A 118 1.25 21.03 8.68
N HIS A 119 1.44 21.25 7.38
CA HIS A 119 1.23 22.51 6.68
C HIS A 119 -0.17 22.53 6.07
N ARG A 120 -1.16 22.94 6.88
CA ARG A 120 -2.59 22.80 6.56
C ARG A 120 -2.98 23.52 5.27
N VAL A 121 -2.46 24.73 5.02
CA VAL A 121 -2.78 25.51 3.80
C VAL A 121 -2.22 24.81 2.58
N LEU A 122 -0.95 24.41 2.60
CA LEU A 122 -0.32 23.67 1.50
C LEU A 122 -1.06 22.35 1.23
N PHE A 123 -1.43 21.61 2.28
CA PHE A 123 -2.19 20.37 2.16
C PHE A 123 -3.57 20.61 1.53
N THR A 124 -4.27 21.68 1.94
CA THR A 124 -5.55 22.09 1.36
C THR A 124 -5.41 22.38 -0.14
N ASP A 125 -4.42 23.19 -0.51
CA ASP A 125 -4.21 23.59 -1.91
C ASP A 125 -3.84 22.39 -2.78
N LEU A 126 -3.06 21.43 -2.24
CA LEU A 126 -2.69 20.21 -2.96
C LEU A 126 -3.89 19.29 -3.20
N VAL A 127 -4.73 19.06 -2.16
CA VAL A 127 -5.94 18.23 -2.32
C VAL A 127 -6.91 18.90 -3.29
N ARG A 128 -7.15 20.20 -3.13
CA ARG A 128 -8.02 21.00 -4.01
C ARG A 128 -7.54 20.92 -5.47
N ALA A 129 -6.25 21.12 -5.72
CA ALA A 129 -5.67 21.06 -7.07
C ALA A 129 -5.87 19.67 -7.71
N ALA A 130 -5.62 18.60 -6.96
CA ALA A 130 -5.81 17.24 -7.45
C ALA A 130 -7.29 16.94 -7.75
N VAL A 131 -8.21 17.27 -6.83
CA VAL A 131 -9.66 17.02 -6.99
C VAL A 131 -10.24 17.84 -8.15
N ALA A 132 -9.94 19.14 -8.19
CA ALA A 132 -10.42 20.01 -9.26
C ALA A 132 -9.98 19.53 -10.64
N LYS A 133 -8.75 19.00 -10.74
CA LYS A 133 -8.19 18.52 -12.00
C LYS A 133 -8.70 17.13 -12.39
N ALA A 134 -8.92 16.26 -11.43
CA ALA A 134 -9.41 14.89 -11.66
C ALA A 134 -10.86 14.85 -12.17
N GLY A 135 -11.65 15.88 -11.94
CA GLY A 135 -13.04 15.98 -12.43
C GLY A 135 -13.92 14.85 -11.90
N SER A 136 -14.32 13.92 -12.75
CA SER A 136 -15.15 12.78 -12.37
C SER A 136 -14.37 11.58 -11.80
N VAL A 137 -13.05 11.55 -11.96
CA VAL A 137 -12.19 10.50 -11.40
C VAL A 137 -12.03 10.74 -9.90
N PRO A 138 -12.39 9.78 -9.03
CA PRO A 138 -12.32 9.96 -7.59
C PRO A 138 -10.87 10.08 -7.11
N VAL A 139 -10.64 11.06 -6.23
CA VAL A 139 -9.38 11.27 -5.53
C VAL A 139 -9.55 10.86 -4.07
N THR A 140 -8.66 10.02 -3.56
CA THR A 140 -8.61 9.65 -2.13
C THR A 140 -7.32 10.13 -1.48
N VAL A 141 -7.30 10.17 -0.14
CA VAL A 141 -6.12 10.57 0.63
C VAL A 141 -5.75 9.47 1.60
N LYS A 142 -4.53 8.92 1.48
CA LYS A 142 -4.01 7.96 2.44
C LYS A 142 -2.98 8.60 3.36
N MET A 143 -3.26 8.56 4.68
CA MET A 143 -2.47 9.26 5.70
C MET A 143 -2.10 8.36 6.88
N ARG A 144 -1.28 8.89 7.79
CA ARG A 144 -0.98 8.35 9.13
C ARG A 144 -1.58 9.24 10.23
N ILE A 145 -1.52 8.79 11.49
CA ILE A 145 -1.96 9.56 12.67
C ILE A 145 -1.28 10.94 12.70
N GLY A 146 -0.03 10.99 12.28
CA GLY A 146 0.81 12.17 12.24
C GLY A 146 2.26 11.79 12.13
N VAL A 147 3.14 12.73 12.44
CA VAL A 147 4.60 12.52 12.44
C VAL A 147 5.03 11.72 13.68
N ASP A 148 4.62 12.19 14.84
CA ASP A 148 4.90 11.62 16.17
C ASP A 148 3.76 11.96 17.13
N ALA A 149 3.91 11.69 18.43
CA ALA A 149 2.89 11.95 19.45
C ALA A 149 2.58 13.45 19.62
N ASP A 150 3.56 14.31 19.38
CA ASP A 150 3.42 15.78 19.53
C ASP A 150 2.89 16.45 18.26
N SER A 151 2.88 15.73 17.14
CA SER A 151 2.51 16.25 15.82
C SER A 151 1.46 15.34 15.16
N VAL A 152 0.30 15.28 15.81
CA VAL A 152 -0.90 14.55 15.35
C VAL A 152 -1.65 15.41 14.34
N THR A 153 -1.93 14.86 13.14
CA THR A 153 -2.51 15.63 12.03
C THR A 153 -3.78 15.03 11.43
N TYR A 154 -4.08 13.76 11.69
CA TYR A 154 -5.09 13.00 10.96
C TYR A 154 -6.52 13.56 11.01
N LEU A 155 -6.91 14.19 12.13
CA LEU A 155 -8.27 14.74 12.26
C LEU A 155 -8.46 15.96 11.37
N ASP A 156 -7.49 16.90 11.42
CA ASP A 156 -7.55 18.09 10.56
C ASP A 156 -7.38 17.71 9.09
N ALA A 157 -6.43 16.81 8.79
CA ALA A 157 -6.21 16.32 7.43
C ALA A 157 -7.45 15.59 6.86
N GLY A 158 -8.14 14.79 7.68
CA GLY A 158 -9.39 14.14 7.26
C GLY A 158 -10.50 15.14 6.96
N ARG A 159 -10.70 16.16 7.82
CA ARG A 159 -11.70 17.23 7.60
C ARG A 159 -11.37 18.06 6.36
N ILE A 160 -10.11 18.44 6.18
CA ILE A 160 -9.65 19.18 5.00
C ILE A 160 -9.88 18.35 3.74
N ALA A 161 -9.47 17.08 3.72
CA ALA A 161 -9.66 16.20 2.56
C ALA A 161 -11.15 16.09 2.17
N ALA A 162 -12.04 15.91 3.15
CA ALA A 162 -13.49 15.87 2.91
C ALA A 162 -14.02 17.21 2.37
N ALA A 163 -13.63 18.33 2.98
CA ALA A 163 -14.06 19.67 2.57
C ALA A 163 -13.58 20.04 1.16
N GLU A 164 -12.41 19.56 0.73
CA GLU A 164 -11.86 19.79 -0.61
C GLU A 164 -12.32 18.76 -1.64
N GLY A 165 -13.27 17.88 -1.31
CA GLY A 165 -13.94 16.98 -2.24
C GLY A 165 -13.22 15.66 -2.48
N ALA A 166 -12.33 15.22 -1.59
CA ALA A 166 -11.81 13.86 -1.66
C ALA A 166 -12.95 12.84 -1.53
N ALA A 167 -12.88 11.76 -2.32
CA ALA A 167 -13.90 10.73 -2.37
C ALA A 167 -13.83 9.71 -1.21
N ALA A 168 -12.70 9.61 -0.52
CA ALA A 168 -12.51 8.85 0.70
C ALA A 168 -11.18 9.21 1.37
N VAL A 169 -11.04 8.84 2.63
CA VAL A 169 -9.76 8.92 3.37
C VAL A 169 -9.39 7.56 3.95
N ALA A 170 -8.09 7.23 3.97
CA ALA A 170 -7.57 6.01 4.56
C ALA A 170 -6.53 6.32 5.65
N LEU A 171 -6.72 5.81 6.86
CA LEU A 171 -5.83 6.05 7.99
C LEU A 171 -4.99 4.81 8.33
N HIS A 172 -3.67 4.89 8.14
CA HIS A 172 -2.77 3.95 8.78
C HIS A 172 -2.61 4.36 10.25
N ALA A 173 -3.14 3.55 11.14
CA ALA A 173 -3.27 3.82 12.56
C ALA A 173 -1.93 3.71 13.34
N ARG A 174 -0.90 4.38 12.82
CA ARG A 174 0.44 4.58 13.39
C ARG A 174 0.95 5.96 13.04
N THR A 175 1.84 6.52 13.87
CA THR A 175 2.63 7.70 13.50
C THR A 175 3.74 7.34 12.49
N ALA A 176 4.34 8.36 11.87
CA ALA A 176 5.52 8.16 11.03
C ALA A 176 6.72 7.66 11.85
N GLU A 177 6.90 8.16 13.08
CA GLU A 177 7.95 7.74 14.00
C GLU A 177 7.87 6.25 14.35
N GLN A 178 6.65 5.73 14.58
CA GLN A 178 6.45 4.31 14.86
C GLN A 178 6.88 3.41 13.69
N LEU A 179 6.93 3.94 12.47
CA LEU A 179 7.12 3.14 11.25
C LEU A 179 6.15 1.96 11.21
N TYR A 180 6.60 0.78 11.68
CA TYR A 180 5.83 -0.46 11.72
C TYR A 180 5.90 -1.16 13.08
N SER A 181 6.52 -0.54 14.09
CA SER A 181 6.61 -1.08 15.45
C SER A 181 5.35 -0.88 16.25
N GLY A 182 5.24 -1.61 17.35
CA GLY A 182 4.08 -1.59 18.23
C GLY A 182 2.81 -2.11 17.53
N GLN A 183 1.66 -1.77 18.10
CA GLN A 183 0.35 -2.08 17.55
C GLN A 183 -0.26 -0.86 16.87
N ALA A 184 -1.10 -1.08 15.86
CA ALA A 184 -1.89 -0.02 15.25
C ALA A 184 -2.99 0.42 16.22
N ASP A 185 -3.11 1.71 16.43
CA ASP A 185 -4.13 2.29 17.30
C ASP A 185 -5.47 2.44 16.55
N TRP A 186 -6.27 1.40 16.59
CA TRP A 186 -7.58 1.41 15.92
C TRP A 186 -8.54 2.47 16.49
N SER A 187 -8.32 2.96 17.72
CA SER A 187 -9.13 4.03 18.29
C SER A 187 -9.01 5.34 17.50
N ALA A 188 -7.83 5.58 16.88
CA ALA A 188 -7.64 6.71 15.97
C ALA A 188 -8.52 6.60 14.71
N ILE A 189 -8.76 5.38 14.20
CA ILE A 189 -9.66 5.15 13.06
C ILE A 189 -11.09 5.49 13.48
N ALA A 190 -11.54 4.98 14.63
CA ALA A 190 -12.87 5.27 15.17
C ALA A 190 -13.07 6.78 15.38
N HIS A 191 -12.06 7.46 15.92
CA HIS A 191 -12.10 8.91 16.14
C HIS A 191 -12.15 9.66 14.79
N LEU A 192 -11.35 9.26 13.80
CA LEU A 192 -11.45 9.87 12.46
C LEU A 192 -12.86 9.68 11.87
N LYS A 193 -13.42 8.48 11.97
CA LYS A 193 -14.77 8.17 11.48
C LYS A 193 -15.85 9.00 12.16
N SER A 194 -15.67 9.32 13.46
CA SER A 194 -16.64 10.15 14.19
C SER A 194 -16.66 11.63 13.76
N VAL A 195 -15.58 12.10 13.13
CA VAL A 195 -15.45 13.51 12.70
C VAL A 195 -15.49 13.70 11.18
N VAL A 196 -15.28 12.63 10.41
CA VAL A 196 -15.42 12.62 8.95
C VAL A 196 -16.59 11.72 8.60
N THR A 197 -17.75 12.34 8.35
CA THR A 197 -19.05 11.66 8.15
C THR A 197 -19.52 11.70 6.70
N ASP A 198 -19.03 12.65 5.89
CA ASP A 198 -19.53 12.94 4.56
C ASP A 198 -18.91 12.06 3.48
N ILE A 199 -17.76 11.46 3.77
CA ILE A 199 -17.04 10.55 2.89
C ILE A 199 -16.63 9.27 3.63
N PRO A 200 -16.39 8.16 2.93
CA PRO A 200 -15.91 6.93 3.54
C PRO A 200 -14.55 7.11 4.23
N VAL A 201 -14.40 6.46 5.38
CA VAL A 201 -13.16 6.32 6.13
C VAL A 201 -12.71 4.86 6.08
N LEU A 202 -11.49 4.60 5.59
CA LEU A 202 -10.90 3.28 5.49
C LEU A 202 -9.86 3.07 6.60
N GLY A 203 -9.94 1.94 7.29
CA GLY A 203 -8.99 1.57 8.33
C GLY A 203 -7.79 0.80 7.78
N ASN A 204 -6.59 1.09 8.28
CA ASN A 204 -5.37 0.38 7.91
C ASN A 204 -4.46 0.16 9.13
N GLY A 205 -3.95 -1.05 9.27
CA GLY A 205 -2.97 -1.45 10.28
C GLY A 205 -3.34 -2.77 10.97
N ASP A 206 -2.37 -3.68 11.03
CA ASP A 206 -2.43 -4.98 11.72
C ASP A 206 -3.59 -5.90 11.29
N ILE A 207 -3.89 -5.93 10.01
CA ILE A 207 -4.78 -6.92 9.39
C ILE A 207 -3.91 -8.08 8.90
N TRP A 208 -3.94 -9.19 9.65
CA TRP A 208 -3.13 -10.38 9.39
C TRP A 208 -3.96 -11.59 8.93
N VAL A 209 -5.23 -11.64 9.29
CA VAL A 209 -6.21 -12.67 8.91
C VAL A 209 -7.52 -12.01 8.51
N GLY A 210 -8.43 -12.77 7.86
CA GLY A 210 -9.71 -12.23 7.38
C GLY A 210 -10.55 -11.58 8.48
N GLU A 211 -10.58 -12.19 9.67
CA GLU A 211 -11.33 -11.72 10.82
C GLU A 211 -10.87 -10.35 11.33
N ASP A 212 -9.59 -10.00 11.15
CA ASP A 212 -9.07 -8.68 11.57
C ASP A 212 -9.74 -7.55 10.79
N GLY A 213 -10.01 -7.77 9.49
CA GLY A 213 -10.71 -6.79 8.67
C GLY A 213 -12.14 -6.54 9.17
N ILE A 214 -12.86 -7.60 9.50
CA ILE A 214 -14.23 -7.52 10.05
C ILE A 214 -14.23 -6.88 11.44
N SER A 215 -13.28 -7.27 12.28
CA SER A 215 -13.13 -6.70 13.63
C SER A 215 -12.83 -5.22 13.57
N MET A 216 -11.92 -4.79 12.68
CA MET A 216 -11.62 -3.37 12.47
C MET A 216 -12.87 -2.59 12.08
N MET A 217 -13.62 -3.03 11.07
CA MET A 217 -14.85 -2.35 10.65
C MET A 217 -15.88 -2.29 11.77
N ARG A 218 -16.07 -3.39 12.50
CA ARG A 218 -17.04 -3.46 13.61
C ARG A 218 -16.65 -2.56 14.78
N GLU A 219 -15.38 -2.54 15.18
CA GLU A 219 -14.90 -1.83 16.39
C GLU A 219 -14.72 -0.34 16.12
N THR A 220 -14.38 0.05 14.89
CA THR A 220 -14.09 1.45 14.57
C THR A 220 -15.21 2.15 13.81
N GLY A 221 -16.16 1.39 13.25
CA GLY A 221 -17.21 1.92 12.38
C GLY A 221 -16.70 2.37 11.00
N CYS A 222 -15.45 2.07 10.63
CA CYS A 222 -14.92 2.43 9.30
C CYS A 222 -15.65 1.66 8.19
N ASP A 223 -15.68 2.25 7.00
CA ASP A 223 -16.50 1.79 5.87
C ASP A 223 -15.83 0.67 5.06
N GLY A 224 -14.54 0.47 5.28
CA GLY A 224 -13.73 -0.57 4.63
C GLY A 224 -12.32 -0.62 5.18
N VAL A 225 -11.51 -1.54 4.65
CA VAL A 225 -10.17 -1.80 5.15
C VAL A 225 -9.11 -1.73 4.06
N VAL A 226 -7.93 -1.25 4.43
CA VAL A 226 -6.74 -1.20 3.56
C VAL A 226 -5.72 -2.19 4.08
N VAL A 227 -5.32 -3.15 3.24
CA VAL A 227 -4.42 -4.25 3.61
C VAL A 227 -3.02 -4.00 3.05
N GLY A 228 -2.04 -3.88 3.96
CA GLY A 228 -0.63 -3.74 3.60
C GLY A 228 0.15 -5.03 3.87
N ARG A 229 1.05 -5.00 4.85
CA ARG A 229 1.99 -6.08 5.16
C ARG A 229 1.37 -7.46 5.39
N GLY A 230 0.09 -7.52 5.77
CA GLY A 230 -0.61 -8.80 5.99
C GLY A 230 -0.68 -9.68 4.75
N CYS A 231 -0.69 -9.11 3.54
CA CYS A 231 -0.72 -9.86 2.29
C CYS A 231 0.67 -10.21 1.73
N LEU A 232 1.77 -9.73 2.32
CA LEU A 232 3.12 -10.05 1.87
C LEU A 232 3.40 -11.55 2.03
N GLY A 233 3.69 -12.24 0.92
CA GLY A 233 3.85 -13.69 0.89
C GLY A 233 2.57 -14.46 1.27
N LYS A 234 1.43 -13.77 1.29
CA LYS A 234 0.13 -14.30 1.69
C LYS A 234 -1.00 -13.65 0.87
N PRO A 235 -0.93 -13.64 -0.48
CA PRO A 235 -1.93 -12.97 -1.32
C PRO A 235 -3.33 -13.58 -1.15
N TRP A 236 -3.45 -14.84 -0.72
CA TRP A 236 -4.75 -15.48 -0.38
C TRP A 236 -5.48 -14.82 0.79
N LEU A 237 -4.84 -13.89 1.54
CA LEU A 237 -5.53 -13.07 2.53
C LEU A 237 -6.72 -12.32 1.93
N PHE A 238 -6.66 -11.96 0.65
CA PHE A 238 -7.78 -11.31 -0.03
C PHE A 238 -8.98 -12.25 -0.17
N ARG A 239 -8.77 -13.54 -0.47
CA ARG A 239 -9.83 -14.57 -0.44
C ARG A 239 -10.41 -14.69 0.97
N ASP A 240 -9.56 -14.75 1.97
CA ASP A 240 -9.98 -14.90 3.36
C ASP A 240 -10.82 -13.68 3.82
N LEU A 241 -10.48 -12.47 3.37
CA LEU A 241 -11.27 -11.26 3.60
C LEU A 241 -12.61 -11.27 2.85
N VAL A 242 -12.63 -11.73 1.59
CA VAL A 242 -13.88 -11.93 0.84
C VAL A 242 -14.81 -12.89 1.58
N ASP A 243 -14.28 -14.01 2.06
CA ASP A 243 -15.07 -15.00 2.81
C ASP A 243 -15.58 -14.41 4.12
N ALA A 244 -14.73 -13.74 4.88
CA ALA A 244 -15.11 -13.09 6.13
C ALA A 244 -16.19 -12.01 5.92
N CYS A 245 -16.06 -11.15 4.89
CA CYS A 245 -17.06 -10.15 4.54
C CYS A 245 -18.41 -10.77 4.14
N ALA A 246 -18.40 -11.97 3.59
CA ALA A 246 -19.60 -12.73 3.22
C ALA A 246 -20.14 -13.61 4.36
N GLY A 247 -19.56 -13.55 5.55
CA GLY A 247 -19.92 -14.39 6.70
C GLY A 247 -19.57 -15.87 6.53
N ARG A 248 -18.67 -16.20 5.61
CA ARG A 248 -18.16 -17.56 5.42
C ARG A 248 -16.91 -17.78 6.26
N THR A 249 -16.67 -19.01 6.71
CA THR A 249 -15.42 -19.39 7.35
C THR A 249 -14.29 -19.38 6.32
N PRO A 250 -13.19 -18.62 6.55
CA PRO A 250 -12.04 -18.64 5.67
C PRO A 250 -11.45 -20.05 5.54
N GLN A 251 -10.89 -20.34 4.38
CA GLN A 251 -10.20 -21.60 4.14
C GLN A 251 -8.91 -21.69 4.98
N PRO A 252 -8.47 -22.87 5.38
CA PRO A 252 -7.17 -23.02 6.02
C PRO A 252 -6.05 -22.49 5.12
N PRO A 253 -4.94 -22.02 5.71
CA PRO A 253 -3.75 -21.62 4.96
C PRO A 253 -3.31 -22.72 3.99
N PRO A 254 -2.76 -22.38 2.83
CA PRO A 254 -2.24 -23.36 1.89
C PRO A 254 -1.17 -24.25 2.55
N ARG A 255 -1.13 -25.53 2.19
CA ARG A 255 0.02 -26.39 2.45
C ARG A 255 1.24 -25.90 1.70
N LEU A 256 2.43 -26.35 2.08
CA LEU A 256 3.69 -25.87 1.50
C LEU A 256 3.72 -25.95 -0.03
N ALA A 257 3.23 -27.03 -0.62
CA ALA A 257 3.13 -27.15 -2.09
C ALA A 257 2.27 -26.03 -2.70
N GLY A 258 1.13 -25.72 -2.11
CA GLY A 258 0.27 -24.63 -2.58
C GLY A 258 0.93 -23.25 -2.47
N VAL A 259 1.76 -23.03 -1.44
CA VAL A 259 2.57 -21.80 -1.32
C VAL A 259 3.60 -21.73 -2.45
N VAL A 260 4.27 -22.84 -2.76
CA VAL A 260 5.24 -22.93 -3.86
C VAL A 260 4.56 -22.64 -5.20
N ASP A 261 3.35 -23.13 -5.44
CA ASP A 261 2.61 -22.81 -6.66
C ASP A 261 2.31 -21.30 -6.79
N VAL A 262 1.96 -20.64 -5.69
CA VAL A 262 1.78 -19.18 -5.66
C VAL A 262 3.12 -18.47 -5.90
N MET A 263 4.22 -18.93 -5.33
CA MET A 263 5.57 -18.39 -5.57
C MET A 263 5.94 -18.46 -7.05
N ARG A 264 5.75 -19.61 -7.69
CA ARG A 264 5.98 -19.84 -9.13
C ARG A 264 5.15 -18.88 -9.99
N ARG A 265 3.89 -18.73 -9.65
CA ARG A 265 3.01 -17.80 -10.37
C ARG A 265 3.49 -16.37 -10.22
N HIS A 266 3.87 -15.96 -9.00
CA HIS A 266 4.32 -14.59 -8.73
C HIS A 266 5.61 -14.27 -9.50
N VAL A 267 6.62 -15.15 -9.47
CA VAL A 267 7.88 -14.88 -10.17
C VAL A 267 7.68 -14.78 -11.69
N ARG A 268 6.81 -15.62 -12.29
CA ARG A 268 6.49 -15.54 -13.72
C ARG A 268 5.82 -14.21 -14.06
N LEU A 269 4.85 -13.75 -13.26
CA LEU A 269 4.26 -12.43 -13.44
C LEU A 269 5.28 -11.29 -13.33
N LEU A 270 6.28 -11.41 -12.44
CA LEU A 270 7.36 -10.43 -12.33
C LEU A 270 8.30 -10.46 -13.55
N VAL A 271 8.60 -11.64 -14.10
CA VAL A 271 9.39 -11.79 -15.34
C VAL A 271 8.65 -11.15 -16.51
N ASP A 272 7.37 -11.45 -16.67
CA ASP A 272 6.52 -10.87 -17.73
C ASP A 272 6.45 -9.34 -17.61
N TRP A 273 6.25 -8.83 -16.38
CA TRP A 273 6.20 -7.38 -16.12
C TRP A 273 7.55 -6.70 -16.36
N ALA A 274 8.65 -7.34 -15.98
CA ALA A 274 10.00 -6.79 -16.16
C ALA A 274 10.47 -6.86 -17.63
N GLY A 275 9.90 -7.79 -18.43
CA GLY A 275 10.36 -8.10 -19.78
C GLY A 275 11.76 -8.75 -19.82
N ASP A 276 12.25 -9.22 -18.68
CA ASP A 276 13.58 -9.82 -18.50
C ASP A 276 13.56 -10.82 -17.34
N GLU A 277 14.02 -12.06 -17.59
CA GLU A 277 13.99 -13.13 -16.60
C GLU A 277 14.83 -12.82 -15.37
N PHE A 278 16.08 -12.35 -15.57
CA PHE A 278 16.98 -12.05 -14.48
C PHE A 278 16.44 -10.92 -13.58
N LEU A 279 15.88 -9.87 -14.19
CA LEU A 279 15.30 -8.75 -13.45
C LEU A 279 14.08 -9.20 -12.66
N GLY A 280 13.19 -10.00 -13.25
CA GLY A 280 12.00 -10.54 -12.59
C GLY A 280 12.33 -11.46 -11.42
N VAL A 281 13.25 -12.40 -11.62
CA VAL A 281 13.72 -13.31 -10.56
C VAL A 281 14.43 -12.52 -9.44
N ARG A 282 15.27 -11.55 -9.79
CA ARG A 282 15.93 -10.69 -8.82
C ARG A 282 14.94 -9.89 -7.98
N ASP A 283 13.88 -9.37 -8.58
CA ASP A 283 12.83 -8.67 -7.85
C ASP A 283 12.04 -9.60 -6.93
N PHE A 284 11.86 -10.86 -7.34
CA PHE A 284 11.18 -11.87 -6.54
C PHE A 284 11.93 -12.24 -5.25
N ARG A 285 13.25 -12.12 -5.18
CA ARG A 285 14.09 -12.55 -4.04
C ARG A 285 13.61 -12.02 -2.68
N LYS A 286 13.15 -10.77 -2.63
CA LYS A 286 12.61 -10.15 -1.40
C LYS A 286 11.34 -10.83 -0.90
N HIS A 287 10.57 -11.46 -1.79
CA HIS A 287 9.30 -12.13 -1.46
C HIS A 287 9.50 -13.53 -0.88
N VAL A 288 10.63 -14.19 -1.16
CA VAL A 288 10.91 -15.57 -0.74
C VAL A 288 10.71 -15.76 0.76
N SER A 289 11.34 -14.90 1.56
CA SER A 289 11.23 -15.00 3.02
C SER A 289 9.81 -14.77 3.52
N TRP A 290 9.04 -13.91 2.85
CA TRP A 290 7.66 -13.61 3.24
C TRP A 290 6.72 -14.78 2.97
N TYR A 291 6.87 -15.47 1.81
CA TYR A 291 6.10 -16.67 1.50
C TYR A 291 6.36 -17.80 2.47
N LEU A 292 7.60 -18.00 2.83
CA LEU A 292 8.04 -19.12 3.66
C LEU A 292 7.96 -18.82 5.18
N THR A 293 7.48 -17.62 5.56
CA THR A 293 7.31 -17.24 6.97
C THR A 293 6.31 -18.18 7.65
N GLY A 294 6.73 -18.76 8.78
CA GLY A 294 5.96 -19.73 9.58
C GLY A 294 6.20 -21.18 9.17
N TYR A 295 6.50 -21.48 7.91
CA TYR A 295 6.80 -22.86 7.49
C TYR A 295 8.19 -23.33 7.96
N PRO A 296 8.35 -24.61 8.35
CA PRO A 296 9.59 -25.17 8.92
C PRO A 296 10.64 -25.49 7.86
N VAL A 297 10.87 -24.62 6.89
CA VAL A 297 11.78 -24.84 5.76
C VAL A 297 13.25 -24.63 6.10
N GLY A 298 13.55 -24.00 7.23
CA GLY A 298 14.91 -23.70 7.68
C GLY A 298 15.50 -22.42 7.04
N GLY A 299 16.47 -21.82 7.74
CA GLY A 299 17.10 -20.56 7.32
C GLY A 299 17.99 -20.71 6.08
N ARG A 300 18.60 -21.88 5.87
CA ARG A 300 19.45 -22.14 4.69
C ARG A 300 18.63 -22.07 3.41
N ALA A 301 17.53 -22.82 3.31
CA ALA A 301 16.68 -22.82 2.14
C ALA A 301 16.18 -21.42 1.77
N ARG A 302 15.77 -20.61 2.77
CA ARG A 302 15.34 -19.23 2.53
C ARG A 302 16.46 -18.36 1.95
N ARG A 303 17.70 -18.52 2.46
CA ARG A 303 18.85 -17.75 1.94
C ARG A 303 19.20 -18.16 0.52
N ASP A 304 19.25 -19.45 0.28
CA ASP A 304 19.65 -20.01 -1.02
C ASP A 304 18.61 -19.60 -2.10
N LEU A 305 17.31 -19.81 -1.85
CA LEU A 305 16.22 -19.37 -2.72
C LEU A 305 16.22 -17.84 -2.98
N ALA A 306 16.65 -17.03 -2.00
CA ALA A 306 16.74 -15.59 -2.17
C ALA A 306 17.98 -15.15 -2.99
N GLN A 307 18.78 -16.07 -3.53
CA GLN A 307 19.96 -15.80 -4.36
C GLN A 307 19.78 -16.29 -5.80
N THR A 308 18.72 -17.04 -6.09
CA THR A 308 18.45 -17.59 -7.45
C THR A 308 18.42 -16.50 -8.51
N SER A 309 18.87 -16.82 -9.72
CA SER A 309 19.04 -15.87 -10.82
C SER A 309 18.28 -16.26 -12.10
N SER A 310 17.67 -17.47 -12.13
CA SER A 310 16.82 -17.93 -13.22
C SER A 310 15.58 -18.65 -12.69
N LEU A 311 14.56 -18.79 -13.53
CA LEU A 311 13.35 -19.56 -13.22
C LEU A 311 13.66 -21.03 -12.99
N ALA A 312 14.55 -21.62 -13.82
CA ALA A 312 14.95 -23.02 -13.71
C ALA A 312 15.63 -23.29 -12.34
N GLU A 313 16.62 -22.46 -11.97
CA GLU A 313 17.29 -22.57 -10.67
C GLU A 313 16.31 -22.45 -9.51
N LEU A 314 15.37 -21.49 -9.59
CA LEU A 314 14.35 -21.32 -8.56
C LEU A 314 13.43 -22.52 -8.46
N ASP A 315 12.95 -23.06 -9.60
CA ASP A 315 12.06 -24.23 -9.64
C ASP A 315 12.75 -25.48 -9.08
N ASP A 316 14.02 -25.76 -9.45
CA ASP A 316 14.79 -26.89 -8.93
C ASP A 316 14.95 -26.81 -7.39
N MET A 317 15.30 -25.64 -6.89
CA MET A 317 15.47 -25.42 -5.44
C MET A 317 14.15 -25.49 -4.66
N LEU A 318 13.03 -25.06 -5.26
CA LEU A 318 11.70 -25.20 -4.66
C LEU A 318 11.29 -26.68 -4.59
N GLU A 319 11.58 -27.49 -5.62
CA GLU A 319 11.32 -28.93 -5.59
C GLU A 319 12.19 -29.64 -4.54
N GLU A 320 13.50 -29.35 -4.49
CA GLU A 320 14.37 -29.90 -3.45
C GLU A 320 13.86 -29.57 -2.04
N MET A 321 13.38 -28.33 -1.83
CA MET A 321 12.80 -27.92 -0.56
C MET A 321 11.52 -28.72 -0.25
N LEU A 322 10.62 -28.92 -1.23
CA LEU A 322 9.40 -29.69 -1.05
C LEU A 322 9.67 -31.16 -0.72
N ASP A 323 10.66 -31.77 -1.39
CA ASP A 323 11.03 -33.17 -1.15
C ASP A 323 11.64 -33.35 0.25
N ARG A 324 12.42 -32.37 0.71
CA ARG A 324 13.04 -32.42 2.05
C ARG A 324 12.07 -32.15 3.18
N VAL A 325 11.16 -31.19 3.03
CA VAL A 325 10.26 -30.73 4.11
C VAL A 325 8.92 -31.47 4.11
N GLY A 326 8.48 -31.88 2.94
CA GLY A 326 7.18 -32.50 2.70
C GLY A 326 6.17 -31.54 2.06
N ARG A 327 5.59 -31.99 0.94
CA ARG A 327 4.62 -31.17 0.15
C ARG A 327 3.37 -30.80 0.93
N ASP A 328 2.93 -31.70 1.81
CA ASP A 328 1.72 -31.53 2.62
C ASP A 328 1.95 -30.83 3.95
N THR A 329 3.14 -30.25 4.15
CA THR A 329 3.46 -29.51 5.38
C THR A 329 2.48 -28.34 5.57
N GLU A 330 1.79 -28.36 6.68
CA GLU A 330 0.85 -27.33 7.08
C GLU A 330 1.55 -26.16 7.77
N LEU A 331 0.94 -24.99 7.69
CA LEU A 331 1.38 -23.83 8.47
C LEU A 331 1.07 -24.10 9.96
N PRO A 332 2.07 -24.10 10.86
CA PRO A 332 1.83 -24.29 12.30
C PRO A 332 0.83 -23.26 12.84
N ALA A 333 -0.07 -23.72 13.70
CA ALA A 333 -1.10 -22.88 14.32
C ALA A 333 -0.51 -21.63 14.97
N GLY A 334 -1.15 -20.47 14.77
CA GLY A 334 -0.69 -19.17 15.27
C GLY A 334 0.39 -18.49 14.40
N SER A 335 0.92 -19.18 13.39
CA SER A 335 1.92 -18.59 12.48
C SER A 335 1.31 -17.63 11.44
N GLU A 336 0.00 -17.60 11.30
CA GLU A 336 -0.72 -16.70 10.37
C GLU A 336 -0.50 -15.23 10.70
N ARG A 337 -0.30 -14.92 11.99
CA ARG A 337 -0.14 -13.54 12.51
C ARG A 337 1.32 -13.09 12.61
N ILE A 338 2.28 -13.91 12.18
CA ILE A 338 3.69 -13.51 12.15
C ILE A 338 3.84 -12.34 11.18
N ALA A 339 4.37 -11.23 11.68
CA ALA A 339 4.59 -10.02 10.90
C ALA A 339 5.57 -10.27 9.74
N ARG A 340 5.25 -9.73 8.58
CA ARG A 340 6.04 -9.80 7.34
C ARG A 340 6.46 -8.41 6.89
N GLY A 341 7.48 -8.34 6.07
CA GLY A 341 8.01 -7.06 5.60
C GLY A 341 8.81 -6.33 6.67
N HIS A 342 8.85 -5.01 6.55
CA HIS A 342 9.56 -4.18 7.53
C HIS A 342 8.84 -4.19 8.88
N THR A 343 9.59 -4.46 9.94
CA THR A 343 9.10 -4.46 11.33
C THR A 343 9.84 -3.44 12.20
N HIS A 344 10.76 -2.67 11.60
CA HIS A 344 11.61 -1.72 12.30
C HIS A 344 10.84 -0.52 12.83
N GLY A 345 11.35 0.06 13.90
CA GLY A 345 10.87 1.26 14.56
C GLY A 345 11.02 1.14 16.09
N PRO A 346 10.72 2.19 16.85
CA PRO A 346 10.47 3.54 16.36
C PRO A 346 11.75 4.21 15.83
N ARG A 347 11.59 5.23 15.00
CA ARG A 347 12.68 6.04 14.50
C ARG A 347 12.27 7.50 14.41
N ARG A 348 13.03 8.40 15.06
CA ARG A 348 12.80 9.84 14.98
C ARG A 348 12.67 10.30 13.53
N VAL A 349 11.62 11.03 13.23
CA VAL A 349 11.35 11.57 11.90
C VAL A 349 12.18 12.83 11.67
N THR A 350 12.88 12.87 10.54
CA THR A 350 13.59 14.08 10.11
C THR A 350 12.64 14.93 9.30
N LEU A 351 12.50 16.20 9.68
CA LEU A 351 11.67 17.21 9.01
C LEU A 351 12.58 18.34 8.48
N PRO A 352 12.10 19.17 7.54
CA PRO A 352 12.81 20.41 7.18
C PRO A 352 12.97 21.34 8.39
N ALA A 353 13.97 22.22 8.34
CA ALA A 353 14.17 23.21 9.38
C ALA A 353 12.93 24.13 9.48
N GLY A 354 12.46 24.42 10.70
CA GLY A 354 11.28 25.25 10.94
C GLY A 354 9.93 24.63 10.58
N TRP A 355 9.88 23.38 10.10
CA TRP A 355 8.64 22.75 9.61
C TRP A 355 7.52 22.66 10.66
N ARG A 356 7.85 22.62 11.95
CA ARG A 356 6.86 22.59 13.05
C ARG A 356 6.31 23.95 13.42
N GLU A 357 6.94 25.04 12.93
CA GLU A 357 6.65 26.41 13.37
C GLU A 357 5.61 27.11 12.50
N SER A 358 5.31 26.59 11.31
CA SER A 358 4.57 27.30 10.28
C SER A 358 3.45 26.46 9.66
N ALA A 359 2.48 26.03 10.47
CA ALA A 359 1.35 25.21 10.00
C ALA A 359 0.49 25.90 8.91
N LEU A 360 0.59 27.21 8.74
CA LEU A 360 -0.17 28.01 7.78
C LEU A 360 0.67 28.44 6.56
N ASP A 361 1.92 28.03 6.46
CA ASP A 361 2.76 28.33 5.30
C ASP A 361 2.27 27.56 4.06
N PRO A 362 1.86 28.25 2.99
CA PRO A 362 1.43 27.63 1.75
C PRO A 362 2.59 27.25 0.82
N THR A 363 3.84 27.62 1.19
CA THR A 363 4.99 27.50 0.30
C THR A 363 5.34 26.03 0.07
N PRO A 364 5.32 25.54 -1.18
CA PRO A 364 5.77 24.20 -1.48
C PRO A 364 7.26 24.00 -1.11
N PRO A 365 7.65 22.83 -0.65
CA PRO A 365 9.05 22.46 -0.51
C PRO A 365 9.81 22.60 -1.82
N PRO A 366 11.17 22.70 -1.79
CA PRO A 366 12.00 22.76 -2.99
C PRO A 366 11.71 21.61 -3.96
N ALA A 367 11.89 21.83 -5.25
CA ALA A 367 11.58 20.87 -6.33
C ALA A 367 12.25 19.50 -6.13
N GLU A 368 13.41 19.46 -5.50
CA GLU A 368 14.13 18.22 -5.15
C GLU A 368 13.33 17.31 -4.22
N ALA A 369 12.36 17.85 -3.49
CA ALA A 369 11.48 17.08 -2.61
C ALA A 369 10.63 16.07 -3.38
N ASP A 370 10.22 16.39 -4.60
CA ASP A 370 9.43 15.53 -5.48
C ASP A 370 10.30 14.57 -6.32
N ALA A 371 11.52 14.98 -6.66
CA ALA A 371 12.38 14.24 -7.59
C ALA A 371 12.95 12.93 -7.00
N LEU A 372 13.14 12.85 -5.69
CA LEU A 372 13.86 11.76 -5.01
C LEU A 372 13.03 10.49 -4.74
N VAL A 373 11.78 10.43 -5.14
CA VAL A 373 10.86 9.37 -4.66
C VAL A 373 10.56 8.29 -5.70
N SER A 374 11.00 8.41 -6.93
CA SER A 374 10.82 7.37 -7.93
C SER A 374 11.71 6.15 -7.64
N GLY A 375 11.18 5.24 -6.84
CA GLY A 375 11.69 3.90 -6.58
C GLY A 375 12.73 3.81 -5.46
N GLY A 376 12.32 3.14 -4.38
CA GLY A 376 13.18 2.67 -3.30
C GLY A 376 14.13 1.58 -3.75
#